data_ea9b88e379658e81cf69883f043b6d9f
#
_entry.id   ea9b88e379658e81cf69883f043b6d9f
#
_cell.length_a   1.000
_cell.length_b   1.000
_cell.length_c   1.000
_cell.angle_alpha   90.00
_cell.angle_beta   90.00
_cell.angle_gamma   90.00
#
_symmetry.space_group_name_H-M   'P 1'
#
loop_
_entity.id
_entity.type
_entity.pdbx_description
1 polymer ?
#
loop_
_entity_poly.entity_id
_entity_poly.type
_entity_poly.pdbx_seq_one_letter_code
_entity_poly.pdbx_strand_id
1 'polypeptide(L)'
;DCLELSGGTYEQPAMMDMDGLAPREEPKQQSTRQREAYFVQLARALMAAKTPPLMVTGGFRSLNAMQDALASGIAFVGVGRPLCADPTCVTELLEGHIEELPRDEERLAIGPWWLSPASPFKLVRTMNGFAAQAWYYQQLRRVAAGGVAEKLNPFKAFLAEDKENKARL
;
A
#
# COMPACT_ATOMS: atom_id res chain seq x y z
N ASP A 1 -11.58 -10.67 19.83
CA ASP A 1 -11.96 -9.62 18.88
C ASP A 1 -10.84 -8.60 18.77
N CYS A 2 -10.64 -8.03 17.60
CA CYS A 2 -9.64 -7.01 17.29
C CYS A 2 -10.29 -5.93 16.42
N LEU A 3 -9.95 -4.67 16.65
CA LEU A 3 -10.37 -3.56 15.80
C LEU A 3 -9.23 -3.19 14.83
N GLU A 4 -9.45 -3.35 13.54
CA GLU A 4 -8.48 -2.97 12.53
C GLU A 4 -8.73 -1.56 12.01
N LEU A 5 -7.68 -0.73 12.06
CA LEU A 5 -7.61 0.56 11.40
C LEU A 5 -6.77 0.41 10.13
N SER A 6 -7.43 0.45 8.98
CA SER A 6 -6.77 0.42 7.68
C SER A 6 -6.63 1.83 7.11
N GLY A 7 -5.47 2.13 6.54
CA GLY A 7 -5.18 3.45 5.95
C GLY A 7 -5.95 3.71 4.66
N GLY A 8 -6.92 4.61 4.72
CA GLY A 8 -7.73 5.06 3.58
C GLY A 8 -9.16 4.55 3.58
N THR A 9 -10.07 5.38 3.14
CA THR A 9 -11.47 5.01 2.90
C THR A 9 -11.76 5.03 1.40
N TYR A 10 -12.85 4.39 0.97
CA TYR A 10 -13.32 4.47 -0.42
C TYR A 10 -13.67 5.91 -0.83
N GLU A 11 -14.01 6.78 0.14
CA GLU A 11 -14.30 8.19 -0.08
C GLU A 11 -13.02 9.04 -0.22
N GLN A 12 -11.93 8.59 0.39
CA GLN A 12 -10.59 9.17 0.23
C GLN A 12 -9.61 8.04 -0.11
N PRO A 13 -9.50 7.65 -1.37
CA PRO A 13 -8.66 6.54 -1.81
C PRO A 13 -7.16 6.91 -1.83
N ALA A 14 -6.67 7.54 -0.76
CA ALA A 14 -5.27 7.85 -0.54
C ALA A 14 -4.37 6.62 -0.65
N MET A 15 -4.92 5.44 -0.36
CA MET A 15 -4.22 4.16 -0.52
C MET A 15 -3.99 3.78 -1.99
N MET A 16 -4.79 4.28 -2.91
CA MET A 16 -4.66 3.98 -4.34
C MET A 16 -3.88 5.06 -5.10
N ASP A 17 -3.23 5.98 -4.38
CA ASP A 17 -2.58 7.17 -4.96
C ASP A 17 -3.54 7.99 -5.87
N MET A 18 -4.85 7.81 -5.63
CA MET A 18 -5.91 8.51 -6.35
C MET A 18 -6.21 9.87 -5.75
N ASP A 19 -5.31 10.46 -4.98
CA ASP A 19 -5.37 11.84 -4.45
C ASP A 19 -5.43 12.91 -5.55
N GLY A 20 -5.73 12.49 -6.76
CA GLY A 20 -5.91 13.35 -7.92
C GLY A 20 -7.04 14.38 -7.82
N LEU A 21 -7.74 14.45 -6.67
CA LEU A 21 -8.79 15.44 -6.41
C LEU A 21 -8.34 16.58 -5.51
N ALA A 22 -7.27 16.43 -4.73
CA ALA A 22 -6.71 17.50 -3.92
C ALA A 22 -5.55 18.21 -4.64
N PRO A 23 -5.38 19.53 -4.48
CA PRO A 23 -4.18 20.23 -4.94
C PRO A 23 -2.95 19.64 -4.25
N ARG A 24 -1.93 19.36 -5.03
CA ARG A 24 -0.69 18.73 -4.57
C ARG A 24 0.21 19.83 -4.00
N GLU A 25 0.06 20.15 -2.72
CA GLU A 25 0.87 21.19 -2.07
C GLU A 25 2.09 20.68 -1.30
N GLU A 26 2.28 19.31 -1.16
CA GLU A 26 3.37 18.80 -0.32
C GLU A 26 4.15 17.61 -0.92
N PRO A 27 5.48 17.48 -0.61
CA PRO A 27 6.30 16.36 -1.08
C PRO A 27 5.81 15.01 -0.49
N LYS A 28 5.89 13.93 -1.29
CA LYS A 28 5.42 12.57 -0.94
C LYS A 28 5.87 12.06 0.45
N GLN A 29 7.07 12.43 0.90
CA GLN A 29 7.58 12.02 2.23
C GLN A 29 6.84 12.68 3.39
N GLN A 30 6.41 13.93 3.24
CA GLN A 30 5.64 14.64 4.25
C GLN A 30 4.24 14.06 4.40
N SER A 31 3.58 13.70 3.29
CA SER A 31 2.25 13.08 3.31
C SER A 31 2.25 11.70 3.99
N THR A 32 3.33 10.94 3.88
CA THR A 32 3.46 9.64 4.56
C THR A 32 3.62 9.83 6.07
N ARG A 33 4.50 10.74 6.52
CA ARG A 33 4.68 11.05 7.95
C ARG A 33 3.43 11.66 8.59
N GLN A 34 2.69 12.50 7.86
CA GLN A 34 1.43 13.06 8.34
C GLN A 34 0.35 11.98 8.48
N ARG A 35 0.28 11.03 7.56
CA ARG A 35 -0.62 9.87 7.66
C ARG A 35 -0.25 8.96 8.83
N GLU A 36 1.02 8.66 9.02
CA GLU A 36 1.50 7.90 10.18
C GLU A 36 1.13 8.61 11.48
N ALA A 37 1.35 9.93 11.56
CA ALA A 37 0.98 10.73 12.73
C ALA A 37 -0.55 10.75 12.96
N TYR A 38 -1.35 10.85 11.92
CA TYR A 38 -2.82 10.79 12.00
C TYR A 38 -3.30 9.44 12.55
N PHE A 39 -2.74 8.33 12.05
CA PHE A 39 -3.09 6.99 12.53
C PHE A 39 -2.71 6.78 13.99
N VAL A 40 -1.55 7.25 14.41
CA VAL A 40 -1.12 7.18 15.80
C VAL A 40 -2.05 8.00 16.71
N GLN A 41 -2.47 9.19 16.28
CA GLN A 41 -3.41 10.01 17.06
C GLN A 41 -4.80 9.36 17.16
N LEU A 42 -5.32 8.82 16.06
CA LEU A 42 -6.59 8.09 16.04
C LEU A 42 -6.53 6.83 16.91
N ALA A 43 -5.45 6.07 16.80
CA ALA A 43 -5.22 4.89 17.64
C ALA A 43 -5.21 5.25 19.12
N ARG A 44 -4.51 6.33 19.53
CA ARG A 44 -4.51 6.82 20.91
C ARG A 44 -5.90 7.21 21.40
N ALA A 45 -6.69 7.90 20.58
CA ALA A 45 -8.06 8.27 20.93
C ALA A 45 -8.96 7.05 21.15
N LEU A 46 -8.81 6.01 20.30
CA LEU A 46 -9.55 4.76 20.43
C LEU A 46 -9.11 3.94 21.63
N MET A 47 -7.82 3.85 21.92
CA MET A 47 -7.32 3.17 23.11
C MET A 47 -7.86 3.81 24.41
N ALA A 48 -8.01 5.13 24.44
CA ALA A 48 -8.62 5.84 25.58
C ALA A 48 -10.10 5.48 25.77
N ALA A 49 -10.80 5.05 24.72
CA ALA A 49 -12.19 4.64 24.74
C ALA A 49 -12.42 3.17 25.15
N LYS A 50 -11.39 2.47 25.66
CA LYS A 50 -11.46 1.03 26.06
C LYS A 50 -11.96 0.11 24.94
N THR A 51 -11.49 0.33 23.73
CA THR A 51 -11.77 -0.53 22.58
C THR A 51 -11.06 -1.89 22.69
N PRO A 52 -11.48 -2.90 21.92
CA PRO A 52 -10.69 -4.11 21.73
C PRO A 52 -9.26 -3.81 21.27
N PRO A 53 -8.32 -4.77 21.36
CA PRO A 53 -6.96 -4.60 20.86
C PRO A 53 -6.96 -4.03 19.44
N LEU A 54 -6.12 -3.02 19.20
CA LEU A 54 -6.03 -2.34 17.91
C LEU A 54 -4.98 -2.97 17.01
N MET A 55 -5.35 -3.17 15.75
CA MET A 55 -4.45 -3.43 14.65
C MET A 55 -4.41 -2.20 13.73
N VAL A 56 -3.22 -1.78 13.33
CA VAL A 56 -3.05 -0.70 12.34
C VAL A 56 -2.39 -1.27 11.10
N THR A 57 -3.07 -1.12 9.96
CA THR A 57 -2.60 -1.60 8.66
C THR A 57 -2.37 -0.43 7.72
N GLY A 58 -1.15 -0.33 7.16
CA GLY A 58 -0.81 0.62 6.11
C GLY A 58 0.44 1.44 6.38
N GLY A 59 1.27 1.59 5.34
CA GLY A 59 2.44 2.46 5.34
C GLY A 59 3.71 1.92 5.99
N PHE A 60 3.61 0.99 6.91
CA PHE A 60 4.80 0.43 7.60
C PHE A 60 5.75 -0.26 6.61
N ARG A 61 7.03 0.13 6.71
CA ARG A 61 8.10 -0.44 5.86
C ARG A 61 9.35 -0.84 6.65
N SER A 62 9.62 -0.22 7.80
CA SER A 62 10.77 -0.52 8.64
C SER A 62 10.37 -1.15 9.97
N LEU A 63 11.24 -1.99 10.51
CA LEU A 63 11.04 -2.62 11.82
C LEU A 63 10.92 -1.57 12.94
N ASN A 64 11.71 -0.50 12.88
CA ASN A 64 11.65 0.57 13.87
C ASN A 64 10.27 1.23 13.93
N ALA A 65 9.67 1.56 12.77
CA ALA A 65 8.33 2.15 12.72
C ALA A 65 7.26 1.20 13.28
N MET A 66 7.40 -0.11 13.04
CA MET A 66 6.51 -1.12 13.61
C MET A 66 6.67 -1.23 15.14
N GLN A 67 7.91 -1.23 15.62
CA GLN A 67 8.21 -1.26 17.06
C GLN A 67 7.69 -0.01 17.78
N ASP A 68 7.87 1.17 17.19
CA ASP A 68 7.33 2.43 17.73
C ASP A 68 5.80 2.39 17.81
N ALA A 69 5.13 1.84 16.81
CA ALA A 69 3.69 1.65 16.83
C ALA A 69 3.26 0.71 17.96
N LEU A 70 3.91 -0.43 18.12
CA LEU A 70 3.64 -1.38 19.21
C LEU A 70 3.93 -0.75 20.58
N ALA A 71 5.03 -0.03 20.74
CA ALA A 71 5.38 0.68 21.96
C ALA A 71 4.35 1.78 22.33
N SER A 72 3.63 2.33 21.34
CA SER A 72 2.56 3.29 21.57
C SER A 72 1.25 2.67 22.08
N GLY A 73 1.18 1.32 22.20
CA GLY A 73 0.01 0.58 22.69
C GLY A 73 -0.84 -0.07 21.59
N ILE A 74 -0.46 0.03 20.31
CA ILE A 74 -1.06 -0.73 19.23
C ILE A 74 -0.71 -2.20 19.42
N ALA A 75 -1.69 -3.10 19.35
CA ALA A 75 -1.48 -4.52 19.61
C ALA A 75 -0.91 -5.28 18.40
N PHE A 76 -1.26 -4.85 17.17
CA PHE A 76 -0.83 -5.51 15.94
C PHE A 76 -0.52 -4.49 14.85
N VAL A 77 0.50 -4.80 14.05
CA VAL A 77 0.83 -4.05 12.83
C VAL A 77 0.52 -4.91 11.61
N GLY A 78 -0.28 -4.37 10.69
CA GLY A 78 -0.66 -5.03 9.44
C GLY A 78 0.21 -4.59 8.27
N VAL A 79 0.61 -5.56 7.45
CA VAL A 79 1.36 -5.34 6.20
C VAL A 79 0.55 -5.95 5.05
N GLY A 80 0.33 -5.19 3.99
CA GLY A 80 -0.44 -5.65 2.83
C GLY A 80 0.41 -5.72 1.55
N ARG A 81 0.59 -4.60 0.86
CA ARG A 81 1.21 -4.54 -0.48
C ARG A 81 2.54 -5.29 -0.65
N PRO A 82 3.52 -5.22 0.27
CA PRO A 82 4.75 -6.00 0.14
C PRO A 82 4.49 -7.51 0.01
N LEU A 83 3.56 -8.04 0.80
CA LEU A 83 3.21 -9.47 0.78
C LEU A 83 2.53 -9.92 -0.52
N CYS A 84 1.96 -8.99 -1.30
CA CYS A 84 1.37 -9.33 -2.60
C CYS A 84 2.44 -9.78 -3.62
N ALA A 85 3.65 -9.21 -3.51
CA ALA A 85 4.75 -9.51 -4.42
C ALA A 85 5.74 -10.51 -3.82
N ASP A 86 5.99 -10.41 -2.51
CA ASP A 86 6.94 -11.26 -1.80
C ASP A 86 6.35 -11.72 -0.45
N PRO A 87 5.84 -12.96 -0.38
CA PRO A 87 5.28 -13.52 0.86
C PRO A 87 6.30 -13.69 1.99
N THR A 88 7.60 -13.72 1.67
CA THR A 88 8.69 -13.95 2.65
C THR A 88 9.25 -12.66 3.22
N CYS A 89 8.97 -11.51 2.62
CA CYS A 89 9.60 -10.24 2.95
C CYS A 89 9.45 -9.82 4.43
N VAL A 90 8.34 -10.16 5.08
CA VAL A 90 8.14 -9.86 6.51
C VAL A 90 9.05 -10.74 7.37
N THR A 91 9.20 -12.01 7.04
CA THR A 91 10.14 -12.92 7.73
C THR A 91 11.57 -12.41 7.56
N GLU A 92 11.97 -12.05 6.34
CA GLU A 92 13.30 -11.51 6.05
C GLU A 92 13.59 -10.22 6.82
N LEU A 93 12.57 -9.34 6.97
CA LEU A 93 12.70 -8.14 7.80
C LEU A 93 12.89 -8.47 9.28
N LEU A 94 12.13 -9.42 9.82
CA LEU A 94 12.22 -9.82 11.23
C LEU A 94 13.53 -10.54 11.56
N GLU A 95 14.08 -11.28 10.61
CA GLU A 95 15.39 -11.97 10.70
C GLU A 95 16.58 -11.03 10.43
N GLY A 96 16.32 -9.78 10.01
CA GLY A 96 17.36 -8.80 9.71
C GLY A 96 18.08 -9.00 8.39
N HIS A 97 17.52 -9.79 7.49
CA HIS A 97 18.07 -10.01 6.14
C HIS A 97 17.81 -8.81 5.22
N ILE A 98 16.77 -8.03 5.48
CA ILE A 98 16.47 -6.75 4.83
C ILE A 98 16.21 -5.67 5.88
N GLU A 99 16.51 -4.42 5.54
CA GLU A 99 16.32 -3.27 6.43
C GLU A 99 14.89 -2.68 6.32
N GLU A 100 14.30 -2.76 5.13
CA GLU A 100 12.96 -2.24 4.85
C GLU A 100 12.18 -3.17 3.91
N LEU A 101 10.86 -3.20 4.09
CA LEU A 101 9.95 -3.90 3.17
C LEU A 101 9.91 -3.21 1.78
N PRO A 102 9.75 -3.98 0.69
CA PRO A 102 9.71 -3.46 -0.67
C PRO A 102 8.67 -2.34 -0.87
N ARG A 103 9.04 -1.35 -1.69
CA ARG A 103 8.20 -0.21 -2.10
C ARG A 103 7.94 -0.27 -3.61
N ASP A 104 7.33 -1.35 -4.07
CA ASP A 104 7.11 -1.56 -5.50
C ASP A 104 6.27 -0.44 -6.12
N GLU A 105 5.34 0.14 -5.36
CA GLU A 105 4.51 1.27 -5.77
C GLU A 105 5.29 2.49 -6.29
N GLU A 106 6.51 2.69 -5.81
CA GLU A 106 7.36 3.82 -6.24
C GLU A 106 7.93 3.63 -7.65
N ARG A 107 7.99 2.38 -8.12
CA ARG A 107 8.54 1.99 -9.41
C ARG A 107 7.48 1.71 -10.46
N LEU A 108 6.21 1.58 -10.03
CA LEU A 108 5.11 1.25 -10.93
C LEU A 108 4.65 2.49 -11.69
N ALA A 109 4.93 2.54 -12.98
CA ALA A 109 4.47 3.58 -13.89
C ALA A 109 4.09 2.97 -15.25
N ILE A 110 3.02 3.47 -15.87
CA ILE A 110 2.58 3.01 -17.20
C ILE A 110 3.48 3.51 -18.33
N GLY A 111 4.29 4.54 -18.07
CA GLY A 111 5.17 5.12 -19.07
C GLY A 111 6.11 6.18 -18.48
N PRO A 112 6.78 6.97 -19.36
CA PRO A 112 7.74 7.99 -18.95
C PRO A 112 7.07 9.08 -18.10
N TRP A 113 7.85 10.06 -17.64
CA TRP A 113 7.45 11.06 -16.63
C TRP A 113 6.05 11.68 -16.83
N TRP A 114 5.64 11.99 -18.03
CA TRP A 114 4.31 12.54 -18.34
C TRP A 114 3.18 11.49 -18.35
N LEU A 115 3.53 10.20 -18.44
CA LEU A 115 2.62 9.05 -18.25
C LEU A 115 2.80 8.38 -16.88
N SER A 116 3.59 8.96 -15.97
CA SER A 116 3.87 8.41 -14.65
C SER A 116 2.80 8.85 -13.62
N PRO A 117 2.82 8.30 -12.40
CA PRO A 117 2.02 8.81 -11.29
C PRO A 117 2.26 10.29 -10.96
N ALA A 118 3.38 10.87 -11.43
CA ALA A 118 3.71 12.29 -11.26
C ALA A 118 3.14 13.19 -12.36
N SER A 119 2.39 12.65 -13.33
CA SER A 119 1.80 13.40 -14.44
C SER A 119 0.94 14.58 -13.97
N PRO A 120 0.97 15.73 -14.66
CA PRO A 120 0.06 16.84 -14.39
C PRO A 120 -1.41 16.47 -14.72
N PHE A 121 -1.63 15.49 -15.58
CA PHE A 121 -2.97 15.10 -16.03
C PHE A 121 -3.63 14.12 -15.06
N LYS A 122 -4.79 14.51 -14.51
CA LYS A 122 -5.56 13.67 -13.57
C LYS A 122 -5.86 12.28 -14.13
N LEU A 123 -6.30 12.20 -15.38
CA LEU A 123 -6.63 10.91 -16.03
C LEU A 123 -5.43 9.95 -16.01
N VAL A 124 -4.23 10.46 -16.32
CA VAL A 124 -3.00 9.66 -16.32
C VAL A 124 -2.65 9.16 -14.92
N ARG A 125 -2.81 10.00 -13.88
CA ARG A 125 -2.60 9.59 -12.49
C ARG A 125 -3.58 8.48 -12.08
N THR A 126 -4.86 8.64 -12.42
CA THR A 126 -5.90 7.64 -12.17
C THR A 126 -5.58 6.31 -12.86
N MET A 127 -5.16 6.35 -14.14
CA MET A 127 -4.74 5.16 -14.87
C MET A 127 -3.53 4.46 -14.22
N ASN A 128 -2.56 5.22 -13.72
CA ASN A 128 -1.43 4.66 -12.97
C ASN A 128 -1.89 3.95 -11.69
N GLY A 129 -2.86 4.52 -10.96
CA GLY A 129 -3.44 3.88 -9.78
C GLY A 129 -4.07 2.52 -10.10
N PHE A 130 -4.91 2.46 -11.12
CA PHE A 130 -5.51 1.19 -11.57
C PHE A 130 -4.47 0.20 -12.10
N ALA A 131 -3.45 0.67 -12.82
CA ALA A 131 -2.38 -0.19 -13.32
C ALA A 131 -1.52 -0.76 -12.19
N ALA A 132 -1.24 0.02 -11.15
CA ALA A 132 -0.56 -0.45 -9.96
C ALA A 132 -1.40 -1.49 -9.20
N GLN A 133 -2.71 -1.26 -9.03
CA GLN A 133 -3.61 -2.22 -8.43
C GLN A 133 -3.64 -3.53 -9.21
N ALA A 134 -3.80 -3.46 -10.52
CA ALA A 134 -3.79 -4.64 -11.41
C ALA A 134 -2.46 -5.39 -11.32
N TRP A 135 -1.33 -4.67 -11.20
CA TRP A 135 -0.02 -5.27 -11.00
C TRP A 135 0.03 -6.13 -9.72
N TYR A 136 -0.48 -5.61 -8.59
CA TYR A 136 -0.53 -6.38 -7.35
C TYR A 136 -1.45 -7.61 -7.45
N TYR A 137 -2.61 -7.50 -8.11
CA TYR A 137 -3.48 -8.66 -8.33
C TYR A 137 -2.81 -9.73 -9.19
N GLN A 138 -2.07 -9.35 -10.23
CA GLN A 138 -1.32 -10.30 -11.04
C GLN A 138 -0.19 -10.98 -10.24
N GLN A 139 0.50 -10.25 -9.35
CA GLN A 139 1.49 -10.86 -8.46
C GLN A 139 0.84 -11.85 -7.49
N LEU A 140 -0.25 -11.48 -6.84
CA LEU A 140 -1.01 -12.38 -5.95
C LEU A 140 -1.40 -13.68 -6.63
N ARG A 141 -1.90 -13.62 -7.87
CA ARG A 141 -2.25 -14.83 -8.64
C ARG A 141 -1.05 -15.69 -8.94
N ARG A 142 0.09 -15.10 -9.26
CA ARG A 142 1.33 -15.84 -9.51
C ARG A 142 1.84 -16.55 -8.27
N VAL A 143 1.88 -15.83 -7.15
CA VAL A 143 2.26 -16.40 -5.86
C VAL A 143 1.31 -17.53 -5.47
N ALA A 144 0.00 -17.34 -5.62
CA ALA A 144 -1.00 -18.38 -5.36
C ALA A 144 -0.84 -19.62 -6.25
N ALA A 145 -0.30 -19.46 -7.47
CA ALA A 145 0.02 -20.56 -8.38
C ALA A 145 1.40 -21.21 -8.10
N GLY A 146 2.08 -20.82 -7.00
CA GLY A 146 3.40 -21.35 -6.65
C GLY A 146 4.56 -20.73 -7.44
N GLY A 147 4.32 -19.63 -8.16
CA GLY A 147 5.36 -18.86 -8.86
C GLY A 147 5.98 -17.79 -7.98
N VAL A 148 6.99 -17.11 -8.52
CA VAL A 148 7.62 -15.93 -7.90
C VAL A 148 7.12 -14.66 -8.57
N ALA A 149 7.24 -13.53 -7.86
CA ALA A 149 6.92 -12.23 -8.44
C ALA A 149 7.81 -11.94 -9.67
N GLU A 150 7.21 -11.37 -10.69
CA GLU A 150 7.91 -11.00 -11.92
C GLU A 150 7.94 -9.48 -12.10
N LYS A 151 8.96 -9.00 -12.84
CA LYS A 151 9.00 -7.62 -13.36
C LYS A 151 7.95 -7.47 -14.48
N LEU A 152 6.70 -7.34 -14.08
CA LEU A 152 5.59 -7.14 -14.98
C LEU A 152 5.43 -5.64 -15.27
N ASN A 153 5.19 -5.29 -16.53
CA ASN A 153 4.84 -3.91 -16.87
C ASN A 153 3.43 -3.58 -16.36
N PRO A 154 3.21 -2.48 -15.61
CA PRO A 154 1.92 -2.14 -15.02
C PRO A 154 0.79 -1.99 -16.06
N PHE A 155 1.08 -1.44 -17.25
CA PHE A 155 0.09 -1.33 -18.31
C PHE A 155 -0.33 -2.69 -18.86
N LYS A 156 0.62 -3.63 -19.04
CA LYS A 156 0.30 -5.00 -19.43
C LYS A 156 -0.50 -5.72 -18.35
N ALA A 157 -0.20 -5.49 -17.08
CA ALA A 157 -0.96 -6.02 -15.95
C ALA A 157 -2.41 -5.52 -15.97
N PHE A 158 -2.62 -4.23 -16.23
CA PHE A 158 -3.94 -3.63 -16.36
C PHE A 158 -4.77 -4.27 -17.48
N LEU A 159 -4.17 -4.46 -18.67
CA LEU A 159 -4.85 -5.12 -19.79
C LEU A 159 -5.18 -6.59 -19.50
N ALA A 160 -4.30 -7.30 -18.81
CA ALA A 160 -4.54 -8.70 -18.42
C ALA A 160 -5.70 -8.79 -17.41
N GLU A 161 -5.72 -7.91 -16.40
CA GLU A 161 -6.78 -7.85 -15.41
C GLU A 161 -8.14 -7.52 -16.03
N ASP A 162 -8.21 -6.54 -16.94
CA ASP A 162 -9.44 -6.20 -17.69
C ASP A 162 -9.97 -7.38 -18.49
N LYS A 163 -9.08 -8.11 -19.19
CA LYS A 163 -9.44 -9.31 -19.94
C LYS A 163 -9.99 -10.43 -19.04
N GLU A 164 -9.35 -10.67 -17.90
CA GLU A 164 -9.80 -11.70 -16.98
C GLU A 164 -11.14 -11.34 -16.32
N ASN A 165 -11.34 -10.08 -15.96
CA ASN A 165 -12.60 -9.62 -15.39
C ASN A 165 -13.75 -9.74 -16.39
N LYS A 166 -13.52 -9.44 -17.68
CA LYS A 166 -14.50 -9.64 -18.75
C LYS A 166 -14.82 -11.11 -19.01
N ALA A 167 -13.86 -12.02 -18.78
CA ALA A 167 -14.09 -13.46 -18.96
C ALA A 167 -14.88 -14.12 -17.81
N ARG A 168 -15.06 -13.40 -16.68
CA ARG A 168 -15.83 -13.87 -15.53
C ARG A 168 -17.29 -13.40 -15.52
N LEU A 169 -17.63 -12.45 -16.38
CA LEU A 169 -19.00 -11.95 -16.59
C LEU A 169 -19.73 -12.75 -17.67
#